data_91d76381c36d9ee6a108a40bee590201
#
_entry.id   91d76381c36d9ee6a108a40bee590201
#
_cell.length_a   1.000
_cell.length_b   1.000
_cell.length_c   1.000
_cell.angle_alpha   90.00
_cell.angle_beta   90.00
_cell.angle_gamma   90.00
#
_symmetry.space_group_name_H-M   'P 1'
#
loop_
_entity.id
_entity.type
_entity.pdbx_description
1 polymer ?
#
loop_
_entity_poly.entity_id
_entity_poly.type
_entity_poly.pdbx_seq_one_letter_code
_entity_poly.pdbx_strand_id
1 'polypeptide(L)'
;RVDAAGLGWAAFWERHVRPRKPCVLLGLLEAAEEWRGLRRWTVPYLARQAGGAEVRVEVRATAAGAYGEGRHRRMRFGDFLAEVEGGNERLYVTTQAAAADRRGQPAVLGPPLLSLAGDFPARPAILAGLVPAAANLWMGHAPAGAGTSSGLHHDFHDNLYALLRGRKRFVLVSPGEAGRMGTVGRVARVHANGLINYEGHEATRADGFTEGMRAIAAEDRQRRAERRVAAAERAVERGEPGAERRLQEAGEELELALDALLDGGDDGGWDEEGEAAEEEEEEEA
;
A
#
# COMPACT_ATOMS: atom_id res chain seq x y z
N ARG A 1 -4.62 -13.88 -13.99
CA ARG A 1 -3.34 -14.31 -13.43
C ARG A 1 -2.23 -13.92 -14.40
N VAL A 2 -1.15 -13.38 -13.89
CA VAL A 2 -0.01 -12.85 -14.65
C VAL A 2 1.27 -13.42 -14.06
N ASP A 3 2.14 -13.95 -14.91
CA ASP A 3 3.48 -14.32 -14.47
C ASP A 3 4.29 -13.06 -14.22
N ALA A 4 4.87 -12.95 -13.02
CA ALA A 4 5.69 -11.80 -12.63
C ALA A 4 7.12 -11.88 -13.19
N ALA A 5 7.55 -13.01 -13.74
CA ALA A 5 8.87 -13.17 -14.34
C ALA A 5 9.05 -12.18 -15.50
N GLY A 6 9.99 -11.26 -15.35
CA GLY A 6 10.27 -10.23 -16.35
C GLY A 6 9.23 -9.10 -16.46
N LEU A 7 8.20 -9.08 -15.59
CA LEU A 7 7.22 -7.99 -15.57
C LEU A 7 7.81 -6.79 -14.83
N GLY A 8 8.31 -5.80 -15.56
CA GLY A 8 8.77 -4.54 -15.00
C GLY A 8 7.64 -3.56 -14.70
N TRP A 9 7.96 -2.51 -13.90
CA TRP A 9 7.02 -1.46 -13.50
C TRP A 9 6.25 -0.85 -14.67
N ALA A 10 6.89 -0.44 -15.75
CA ALA A 10 6.24 0.23 -16.87
C ALA A 10 5.14 -0.63 -17.50
N ALA A 11 5.44 -1.92 -17.73
CA ALA A 11 4.46 -2.86 -18.29
C ALA A 11 3.33 -3.17 -17.31
N PHE A 12 3.64 -3.23 -16.01
CA PHE A 12 2.64 -3.43 -14.97
C PHE A 12 1.71 -2.22 -14.85
N TRP A 13 2.27 -1.00 -14.89
CA TRP A 13 1.49 0.24 -14.91
C TRP A 13 0.50 0.26 -16.07
N GLU A 14 0.98 0.14 -17.32
CA GLU A 14 0.13 0.23 -18.51
C GLU A 14 -0.95 -0.85 -18.60
N ARG A 15 -0.67 -2.04 -18.11
CA ARG A 15 -1.59 -3.17 -18.27
C ARG A 15 -2.56 -3.36 -17.12
N HIS A 16 -2.23 -2.87 -15.94
CA HIS A 16 -2.98 -3.19 -14.72
C HIS A 16 -3.30 -1.97 -13.85
N VAL A 17 -2.32 -1.12 -13.56
CA VAL A 17 -2.54 -0.01 -12.61
C VAL A 17 -3.35 1.10 -13.27
N ARG A 18 -2.88 1.63 -14.41
CA ARG A 18 -3.56 2.71 -15.14
C ARG A 18 -5.01 2.34 -15.52
N PRO A 19 -5.30 1.17 -16.13
CA PRO A 19 -6.66 0.79 -16.47
C PRO A 19 -7.44 0.19 -15.31
N ARG A 20 -6.98 0.32 -14.05
CA ARG A 20 -7.63 -0.21 -12.84
C ARG A 20 -8.01 -1.69 -12.94
N LYS A 21 -7.18 -2.48 -13.59
CA LYS A 21 -7.43 -3.90 -13.89
C LYS A 21 -6.76 -4.81 -12.86
N PRO A 22 -7.51 -5.38 -11.91
CA PRO A 22 -6.92 -6.22 -10.88
C PRO A 22 -6.30 -7.49 -11.47
N CYS A 23 -5.20 -7.95 -10.89
CA CYS A 23 -4.55 -9.19 -11.31
C CYS A 23 -3.94 -9.95 -10.13
N VAL A 24 -3.64 -11.22 -10.35
CA VAL A 24 -2.86 -12.05 -9.43
C VAL A 24 -1.48 -12.24 -10.04
N LEU A 25 -0.46 -11.72 -9.39
CA LEU A 25 0.94 -11.89 -9.77
C LEU A 25 1.43 -13.24 -9.24
N LEU A 26 1.92 -14.10 -10.14
CA LEU A 26 2.45 -15.42 -9.81
C LEU A 26 3.99 -15.36 -9.82
N GLY A 27 4.62 -16.02 -8.86
CA GLY A 27 6.08 -16.14 -8.80
C GLY A 27 6.81 -14.92 -8.26
N LEU A 28 6.12 -13.80 -7.96
CA LEU A 28 6.78 -12.56 -7.50
C LEU A 28 7.51 -12.74 -6.16
N LEU A 29 6.85 -13.39 -5.20
CA LEU A 29 7.40 -13.55 -3.86
C LEU A 29 8.53 -14.58 -3.80
N GLU A 30 8.45 -15.61 -4.63
CA GLU A 30 9.41 -16.69 -4.71
C GLU A 30 10.71 -16.28 -5.43
N ALA A 31 10.57 -15.48 -6.49
CA ALA A 31 11.69 -15.06 -7.34
C ALA A 31 12.51 -13.91 -6.74
N ALA A 32 11.90 -13.05 -5.93
CA ALA A 32 12.56 -11.89 -5.39
C ALA A 32 13.20 -12.19 -4.02
N GLU A 33 14.53 -12.10 -3.94
CA GLU A 33 15.28 -12.35 -2.70
C GLU A 33 14.90 -11.42 -1.53
N GLU A 34 14.36 -10.27 -1.84
CA GLU A 34 13.91 -9.26 -0.88
C GLU A 34 12.70 -9.71 -0.05
N TRP A 35 11.90 -10.71 -0.53
CA TRP A 35 10.76 -11.28 0.19
C TRP A 35 11.16 -12.40 1.15
N ARG A 36 12.11 -12.11 2.03
CA ARG A 36 12.63 -13.07 3.01
C ARG A 36 11.57 -13.59 3.98
N GLY A 37 10.56 -12.77 4.26
CA GLY A 37 9.42 -13.12 5.11
C GLY A 37 8.68 -14.39 4.67
N LEU A 38 8.60 -14.66 3.37
CA LEU A 38 7.98 -15.89 2.85
C LEU A 38 8.59 -17.15 3.44
N ARG A 39 9.91 -17.17 3.65
CA ARG A 39 10.67 -18.32 4.16
C ARG A 39 10.91 -18.25 5.67
N ARG A 40 11.04 -17.03 6.23
CA ARG A 40 11.48 -16.83 7.62
C ARG A 40 10.33 -16.71 8.61
N TRP A 41 9.17 -16.22 8.21
CA TRP A 41 8.08 -15.89 9.12
C TRP A 41 7.37 -17.15 9.61
N THR A 42 8.00 -17.80 10.58
CA THR A 42 7.40 -18.82 11.46
C THR A 42 6.99 -18.15 12.77
N VAL A 43 6.05 -18.75 13.53
CA VAL A 43 5.63 -18.19 14.82
C VAL A 43 6.83 -17.95 15.76
N PRO A 44 7.77 -18.91 15.95
CA PRO A 44 8.94 -18.67 16.79
C PRO A 44 9.84 -17.53 16.28
N TYR A 45 9.99 -17.37 14.96
CA TYR A 45 10.76 -16.27 14.39
C TYR A 45 10.10 -14.93 14.66
N LEU A 46 8.80 -14.80 14.36
CA LEU A 46 8.02 -13.58 14.58
C LEU A 46 8.00 -13.19 16.05
N ALA A 47 7.80 -14.15 16.96
CA ALA A 47 7.84 -13.89 18.40
C ALA A 47 9.20 -13.36 18.87
N ARG A 48 10.29 -13.91 18.33
CA ARG A 48 11.65 -13.46 18.67
C ARG A 48 11.98 -12.08 18.11
N GLN A 49 11.57 -11.77 16.87
CA GLN A 49 11.92 -10.53 16.19
C GLN A 49 11.00 -9.36 16.56
N ALA A 50 9.73 -9.64 16.76
CA ALA A 50 8.70 -8.60 16.92
C ALA A 50 7.76 -8.82 18.12
N GLY A 51 7.97 -9.87 18.91
CA GLY A 51 7.05 -10.26 19.99
C GLY A 51 6.83 -9.21 21.06
N GLY A 52 7.81 -8.33 21.29
CA GLY A 52 7.68 -7.19 22.20
C GLY A 52 6.87 -6.01 21.67
N ALA A 53 6.57 -5.97 20.38
CA ALA A 53 5.81 -4.88 19.78
C ALA A 53 4.36 -4.87 20.29
N GLU A 54 3.85 -3.70 20.70
CA GLU A 54 2.44 -3.53 21.01
C GLU A 54 1.63 -3.44 19.72
N VAL A 55 0.59 -4.24 19.59
CA VAL A 55 -0.31 -4.26 18.44
C VAL A 55 -1.75 -4.07 18.89
N ARG A 56 -2.52 -3.40 18.03
CA ARG A 56 -3.96 -3.31 18.15
C ARG A 56 -4.58 -4.53 17.48
N VAL A 57 -5.31 -5.31 18.23
CA VAL A 57 -5.94 -6.55 17.80
C VAL A 57 -7.45 -6.38 17.83
N GLU A 58 -8.11 -6.74 16.76
CA GLU A 58 -9.56 -6.87 16.73
C GLU A 58 -9.97 -8.17 17.40
N VAL A 59 -10.98 -8.10 18.29
CA VAL A 59 -11.57 -9.25 18.99
C VAL A 59 -13.00 -9.38 18.53
N ARG A 60 -13.28 -10.37 17.69
CA ARG A 60 -14.63 -10.65 17.21
C ARG A 60 -15.51 -11.23 18.33
N ALA A 61 -16.79 -10.92 18.30
CA ALA A 61 -17.75 -11.46 19.26
C ALA A 61 -17.87 -13.00 19.13
N THR A 62 -17.84 -13.49 17.89
CA THR A 62 -17.84 -14.92 17.57
C THR A 62 -16.81 -15.22 16.48
N ALA A 63 -16.40 -16.49 16.31
CA ALA A 63 -15.54 -16.92 15.22
C ALA A 63 -16.16 -16.66 13.82
N ALA A 64 -17.49 -16.65 13.71
CA ALA A 64 -18.23 -16.40 12.48
C ALA A 64 -18.48 -14.89 12.21
N GLY A 65 -18.23 -14.00 13.18
CA GLY A 65 -18.42 -12.56 13.01
C GLY A 65 -17.54 -11.97 11.91
N ALA A 66 -18.04 -10.95 11.21
CA ALA A 66 -17.24 -10.22 10.22
C ALA A 66 -16.12 -9.42 10.90
N TYR A 67 -15.03 -9.17 10.18
CA TYR A 67 -14.02 -8.22 10.59
C TYR A 67 -14.50 -6.79 10.34
N GLY A 68 -14.05 -5.86 11.21
CA GLY A 68 -14.44 -4.46 11.20
C GLY A 68 -15.54 -4.12 12.21
N GLU A 69 -16.24 -5.12 12.77
CA GLU A 69 -17.31 -4.95 13.75
C GLU A 69 -16.88 -5.28 15.18
N GLY A 70 -15.69 -5.83 15.35
CA GLY A 70 -15.16 -6.28 16.63
C GLY A 70 -14.67 -5.15 17.52
N ARG A 71 -14.51 -5.45 18.81
CA ARG A 71 -13.84 -4.56 19.74
C ARG A 71 -12.34 -4.66 19.54
N HIS A 72 -11.61 -3.56 19.77
CA HIS A 72 -10.17 -3.56 19.70
C HIS A 72 -9.55 -3.59 21.10
N ARG A 73 -8.47 -4.33 21.25
CA ARG A 73 -7.60 -4.30 22.42
C ARG A 73 -6.14 -4.17 22.00
N ARG A 74 -5.31 -3.62 22.89
CA ARG A 74 -3.85 -3.63 22.72
C ARG A 74 -3.28 -4.84 23.44
N MET A 75 -2.29 -5.48 22.84
CA MET A 75 -1.55 -6.59 23.42
C MET A 75 -0.16 -6.68 22.78
N ARG A 76 0.73 -7.44 23.39
CA ARG A 76 2.02 -7.74 22.77
C ARG A 76 1.82 -8.68 21.58
N PHE A 77 2.58 -8.48 20.53
CA PHE A 77 2.50 -9.34 19.36
C PHE A 77 2.85 -10.80 19.66
N GLY A 78 3.78 -11.04 20.60
CA GLY A 78 4.10 -12.38 21.08
C GLY A 78 2.91 -13.09 21.74
N ASP A 79 2.12 -12.36 22.55
CA ASP A 79 0.93 -12.93 23.18
C ASP A 79 -0.16 -13.22 22.14
N PHE A 80 -0.33 -12.33 21.15
CA PHE A 80 -1.21 -12.59 20.01
C PHE A 80 -0.81 -13.85 19.24
N LEU A 81 0.48 -14.02 18.97
CA LEU A 81 0.98 -15.20 18.26
C LEU A 81 0.69 -16.50 19.02
N ALA A 82 0.88 -16.51 20.35
CA ALA A 82 0.57 -17.65 21.19
C ALA A 82 -0.93 -18.01 21.18
N GLU A 83 -1.79 -17.00 21.24
CA GLU A 83 -3.24 -17.19 21.16
C GLU A 83 -3.67 -17.75 19.78
N VAL A 84 -3.11 -17.25 18.70
CA VAL A 84 -3.41 -17.70 17.34
C VAL A 84 -2.90 -19.12 17.11
N GLU A 85 -1.69 -19.46 17.61
CA GLU A 85 -1.13 -20.81 17.56
C GLU A 85 -1.96 -21.80 18.40
N GLY A 86 -2.50 -21.33 19.53
CA GLY A 86 -3.49 -22.06 20.34
C GLY A 86 -4.87 -22.22 19.71
N GLY A 87 -5.08 -21.70 18.50
CA GLY A 87 -6.33 -21.85 17.76
C GLY A 87 -7.40 -20.80 18.09
N ASN A 88 -7.04 -19.67 18.69
CA ASN A 88 -8.00 -18.59 18.94
C ASN A 88 -8.43 -17.92 17.64
N GLU A 89 -9.63 -18.26 17.16
CA GLU A 89 -10.21 -17.79 15.90
C GLU A 89 -10.82 -16.38 15.99
N ARG A 90 -10.89 -15.82 17.18
CA ARG A 90 -11.54 -14.52 17.41
C ARG A 90 -10.58 -13.32 17.26
N LEU A 91 -9.28 -13.57 17.25
CA LEU A 91 -8.27 -12.52 17.21
C LEU A 91 -7.77 -12.27 15.79
N TYR A 92 -7.61 -10.98 15.46
CA TYR A 92 -7.09 -10.58 14.16
C TYR A 92 -6.24 -9.30 14.27
N VAL A 93 -5.01 -9.36 13.82
CA VAL A 93 -4.17 -8.17 13.63
C VAL A 93 -4.51 -7.57 12.27
N THR A 94 -4.79 -6.27 12.27
CA THR A 94 -5.15 -5.50 11.08
C THR A 94 -4.25 -4.27 10.94
N THR A 95 -4.76 -3.23 10.33
CA THR A 95 -4.09 -1.94 10.21
C THR A 95 -3.66 -1.41 11.57
N GLN A 96 -2.40 -1.03 11.66
CA GLN A 96 -1.80 -0.43 12.84
C GLN A 96 -1.55 1.06 12.57
N ALA A 97 -1.80 1.89 13.57
CA ALA A 97 -1.34 3.27 13.49
C ALA A 97 0.20 3.28 13.47
N ALA A 98 0.77 3.85 12.45
CA ALA A 98 2.19 4.14 12.43
C ALA A 98 2.44 5.39 13.30
N ALA A 99 3.47 5.35 14.14
CA ALA A 99 3.92 6.54 14.83
C ALA A 99 4.46 7.54 13.80
N ALA A 100 4.32 8.83 14.10
CA ALA A 100 5.01 9.84 13.30
C ALA A 100 6.53 9.61 13.37
N ASP A 101 7.22 9.88 12.29
CA ASP A 101 8.66 9.89 12.26
C ASP A 101 9.21 11.11 13.05
N ARG A 102 10.54 11.29 13.08
CA ARG A 102 11.19 12.41 13.80
C ARG A 102 10.79 13.80 13.28
N ARG A 103 10.18 13.87 12.10
CA ARG A 103 9.70 15.11 11.46
C ARG A 103 8.18 15.30 11.63
N GLY A 104 7.51 14.40 12.36
CA GLY A 104 6.07 14.43 12.56
C GLY A 104 5.27 13.82 11.39
N GLN A 105 5.94 13.22 10.39
CA GLN A 105 5.27 12.59 9.25
C GLN A 105 4.84 11.16 9.60
N PRO A 106 3.68 10.68 9.13
CA PRO A 106 3.26 9.31 9.34
C PRO A 106 4.28 8.32 8.75
N ALA A 107 4.74 7.37 9.56
CA ALA A 107 5.63 6.34 9.08
C ALA A 107 4.88 5.31 8.21
N VAL A 108 5.52 4.82 7.15
CA VAL A 108 4.95 3.77 6.30
C VAL A 108 4.80 2.45 7.03
N LEU A 109 5.71 2.16 7.98
CA LEU A 109 5.73 0.93 8.77
C LEU A 109 5.36 1.21 10.22
N GLY A 110 4.26 0.60 10.67
CA GLY A 110 3.90 0.50 12.09
C GLY A 110 4.33 -0.84 12.69
N PRO A 111 4.10 -1.03 14.02
CA PRO A 111 4.32 -2.33 14.64
C PRO A 111 3.34 -3.38 14.08
N PRO A 112 3.72 -4.65 13.95
CA PRO A 112 5.04 -5.22 14.23
C PRO A 112 6.00 -5.11 13.05
N LEU A 113 5.57 -4.58 11.89
CA LEU A 113 6.32 -4.57 10.64
C LEU A 113 7.61 -3.77 10.74
N LEU A 114 7.66 -2.74 11.59
CA LEU A 114 8.89 -1.98 11.80
C LEU A 114 10.05 -2.87 12.27
N SER A 115 9.77 -3.83 13.16
CA SER A 115 10.78 -4.79 13.63
C SER A 115 11.12 -5.87 12.59
N LEU A 116 10.33 -5.98 11.53
CA LEU A 116 10.45 -6.98 10.47
C LEU A 116 10.87 -6.35 9.12
N ALA A 117 11.24 -5.07 9.12
CA ALA A 117 11.51 -4.29 7.91
C ALA A 117 12.61 -4.86 7.00
N GLY A 118 13.52 -5.69 7.54
CA GLY A 118 14.56 -6.38 6.76
C GLY A 118 14.07 -7.64 6.04
N ASP A 119 12.82 -8.06 6.22
CA ASP A 119 12.31 -9.31 5.69
C ASP A 119 11.39 -9.15 4.46
N PHE A 120 11.06 -7.93 4.10
CA PHE A 120 10.24 -7.60 2.92
C PHE A 120 10.60 -6.21 2.39
N PRO A 121 10.37 -5.92 1.11
CA PRO A 121 10.57 -4.60 0.56
C PRO A 121 9.40 -3.69 0.97
N ALA A 122 9.67 -2.60 1.70
CA ALA A 122 8.65 -1.58 1.97
C ALA A 122 8.14 -0.93 0.66
N ARG A 123 8.96 -0.99 -0.38
CA ARG A 123 8.64 -0.54 -1.73
C ARG A 123 9.06 -1.60 -2.74
N PRO A 124 8.17 -2.55 -3.09
CA PRO A 124 8.45 -3.54 -4.11
C PRO A 124 8.78 -2.91 -5.46
N ALA A 125 9.73 -3.49 -6.20
CA ALA A 125 10.15 -2.98 -7.51
C ALA A 125 8.99 -2.89 -8.52
N ILE A 126 8.01 -3.80 -8.41
CA ILE A 126 6.79 -3.79 -9.24
C ILE A 126 5.90 -2.54 -8.99
N LEU A 127 6.11 -1.81 -7.91
CA LEU A 127 5.41 -0.57 -7.56
C LEU A 127 6.35 0.66 -7.59
N ALA A 128 7.44 0.60 -8.35
CA ALA A 128 8.48 1.63 -8.32
C ALA A 128 7.97 3.05 -8.62
N GLY A 129 6.91 3.20 -9.41
CA GLY A 129 6.29 4.49 -9.75
C GLY A 129 5.29 5.01 -8.71
N LEU A 130 4.86 4.16 -7.75
CA LEU A 130 3.89 4.55 -6.72
C LEU A 130 4.56 4.93 -5.41
N VAL A 131 3.88 5.77 -4.64
CA VAL A 131 4.31 6.17 -3.29
C VAL A 131 3.64 5.25 -2.28
N PRO A 132 4.41 4.54 -1.43
CA PRO A 132 3.82 3.71 -0.39
C PRO A 132 3.24 4.60 0.72
N ALA A 133 1.94 4.54 0.93
CA ALA A 133 1.25 5.25 2.00
C ALA A 133 1.34 4.50 3.33
N ALA A 134 1.14 3.19 3.31
CA ALA A 134 1.24 2.33 4.48
C ALA A 134 1.54 0.88 4.08
N ALA A 135 2.17 0.13 4.98
CA ALA A 135 2.24 -1.31 4.91
C ALA A 135 1.61 -1.91 6.16
N ASN A 136 0.72 -2.87 5.98
CA ASN A 136 -0.02 -3.49 7.06
C ASN A 136 0.18 -5.01 7.08
N LEU A 137 0.23 -5.59 8.27
CA LEU A 137 0.18 -7.03 8.47
C LEU A 137 -1.26 -7.44 8.83
N TRP A 138 -1.79 -8.37 8.04
CA TRP A 138 -3.11 -8.96 8.28
C TRP A 138 -2.89 -10.41 8.71
N MET A 139 -3.21 -10.74 9.94
CA MET A 139 -2.92 -12.06 10.50
C MET A 139 -4.00 -12.50 11.49
N GLY A 140 -4.40 -13.76 11.38
CA GLY A 140 -5.33 -14.40 12.30
C GLY A 140 -5.41 -15.89 12.03
N HIS A 141 -6.15 -16.59 12.86
CA HIS A 141 -6.49 -17.99 12.65
C HIS A 141 -7.88 -18.10 12.01
N ALA A 142 -8.02 -18.98 11.04
CA ALA A 142 -9.30 -19.28 10.42
C ALA A 142 -9.62 -20.78 10.60
N PRO A 143 -10.86 -21.13 10.97
CA PRO A 143 -11.24 -22.52 11.15
C PRO A 143 -11.10 -23.30 9.84
N ALA A 144 -10.70 -24.55 9.95
CA ALA A 144 -10.59 -25.44 8.79
C ALA A 144 -11.95 -25.58 8.09
N GLY A 145 -11.98 -25.20 6.81
CA GLY A 145 -13.17 -25.34 5.97
C GLY A 145 -14.17 -24.17 5.99
N ALA A 146 -14.19 -23.34 7.03
CA ALA A 146 -15.15 -22.23 7.14
C ALA A 146 -14.58 -20.89 6.67
N GLY A 147 -13.32 -20.60 7.02
CA GLY A 147 -12.69 -19.32 6.72
C GLY A 147 -13.27 -18.16 7.54
N THR A 148 -12.85 -16.95 7.21
CA THR A 148 -13.34 -15.70 7.80
C THR A 148 -13.57 -14.69 6.69
N SER A 149 -14.43 -13.69 6.91
CA SER A 149 -14.75 -12.65 5.94
C SER A 149 -14.51 -11.26 6.51
N SER A 150 -14.06 -10.32 5.67
CA SER A 150 -13.99 -8.90 6.00
C SER A 150 -15.25 -8.13 5.57
N GLY A 151 -16.27 -8.84 5.07
CA GLY A 151 -17.46 -8.20 4.53
C GLY A 151 -17.21 -7.44 3.22
N LEU A 152 -18.26 -6.81 2.71
CA LEU A 152 -18.18 -5.93 1.56
C LEU A 152 -17.68 -4.54 2.01
N HIS A 153 -16.59 -4.10 1.44
CA HIS A 153 -16.00 -2.77 1.72
C HIS A 153 -15.22 -2.30 0.50
N HIS A 154 -14.86 -1.05 0.47
CA HIS A 154 -13.88 -0.51 -0.47
C HIS A 154 -12.66 0.02 0.29
N ASP A 155 -11.51 -0.01 -0.35
CA ASP A 155 -10.28 0.62 0.14
C ASP A 155 -10.07 1.95 -0.58
N PHE A 156 -9.47 2.93 0.11
CA PHE A 156 -9.22 4.26 -0.45
C PHE A 156 -7.98 4.32 -1.34
N HIS A 157 -7.14 3.29 -1.31
CA HIS A 157 -5.86 3.26 -2.01
C HIS A 157 -5.73 1.99 -2.84
N ASP A 158 -4.90 2.07 -3.89
CA ASP A 158 -4.46 0.88 -4.60
C ASP A 158 -3.61 0.00 -3.68
N ASN A 159 -3.85 -1.30 -3.72
CA ASN A 159 -3.22 -2.24 -2.82
C ASN A 159 -2.40 -3.31 -3.55
N LEU A 160 -1.21 -3.60 -3.05
CA LEU A 160 -0.50 -4.84 -3.33
C LEU A 160 -0.66 -5.78 -2.13
N TYR A 161 -1.40 -6.85 -2.31
CA TYR A 161 -1.63 -7.85 -1.28
C TYR A 161 -0.66 -9.04 -1.46
N ALA A 162 0.32 -9.18 -0.56
CA ALA A 162 1.26 -10.28 -0.53
C ALA A 162 0.76 -11.39 0.41
N LEU A 163 0.35 -12.53 -0.14
CA LEU A 163 -0.10 -13.67 0.65
C LEU A 163 1.09 -14.56 1.03
N LEU A 164 1.52 -14.48 2.28
CA LEU A 164 2.66 -15.24 2.78
C LEU A 164 2.28 -16.64 3.28
N ARG A 165 1.09 -16.78 3.89
CA ARG A 165 0.59 -18.06 4.41
C ARG A 165 -0.93 -18.16 4.29
N GLY A 166 -1.42 -19.39 4.06
CA GLY A 166 -2.84 -19.69 3.99
C GLY A 166 -3.45 -19.48 2.61
N ARG A 167 -4.74 -19.18 2.58
CA ARG A 167 -5.50 -18.90 1.35
C ARG A 167 -6.40 -17.70 1.56
N LYS A 168 -6.45 -16.80 0.57
CA LYS A 168 -7.35 -15.65 0.54
C LYS A 168 -8.14 -15.67 -0.76
N ARG A 169 -9.45 -15.50 -0.65
CA ARG A 169 -10.33 -15.30 -1.80
C ARG A 169 -10.79 -13.86 -1.82
N PHE A 170 -10.61 -13.18 -2.94
CA PHE A 170 -11.17 -11.86 -3.21
C PHE A 170 -12.35 -12.01 -4.16
N VAL A 171 -13.44 -11.32 -3.86
CA VAL A 171 -14.56 -11.10 -4.76
C VAL A 171 -14.58 -9.60 -5.00
N LEU A 172 -14.20 -9.17 -6.22
CA LEU A 172 -14.12 -7.76 -6.58
C LEU A 172 -15.35 -7.40 -7.42
N VAL A 173 -15.94 -6.28 -7.10
CA VAL A 173 -17.06 -5.71 -7.83
C VAL A 173 -16.56 -4.47 -8.55
N SER A 174 -16.99 -4.29 -9.80
CA SER A 174 -16.61 -3.13 -10.59
C SER A 174 -17.07 -1.83 -9.92
N PRO A 175 -16.27 -0.75 -9.94
CA PRO A 175 -16.72 0.58 -9.51
C PRO A 175 -18.03 1.04 -10.12
N GLY A 176 -18.31 0.68 -11.37
CA GLY A 176 -19.57 0.99 -12.05
C GLY A 176 -20.82 0.41 -11.36
N GLU A 177 -20.65 -0.57 -10.47
CA GLU A 177 -21.75 -1.15 -9.67
C GLU A 177 -21.94 -0.43 -8.32
N ALA A 178 -21.15 0.61 -8.01
CA ALA A 178 -21.18 1.29 -6.70
C ALA A 178 -22.58 1.78 -6.33
N GLY A 179 -23.38 2.26 -7.29
CA GLY A 179 -24.76 2.71 -7.07
C GLY A 179 -25.74 1.60 -6.66
N ARG A 180 -25.35 0.33 -6.85
CA ARG A 180 -26.14 -0.86 -6.42
C ARG A 180 -25.67 -1.41 -5.09
N MET A 181 -24.52 -0.91 -4.56
CA MET A 181 -23.98 -1.29 -3.27
C MET A 181 -24.54 -0.37 -2.19
N GLY A 182 -25.05 -0.93 -1.11
CA GLY A 182 -25.42 -0.14 0.05
C GLY A 182 -24.16 0.43 0.70
N THR A 183 -24.05 1.75 0.80
CA THR A 183 -22.93 2.40 1.49
C THR A 183 -23.35 2.81 2.90
N VAL A 184 -22.42 2.73 3.86
CA VAL A 184 -22.59 3.28 5.21
C VAL A 184 -22.05 4.71 5.20
N GLY A 185 -22.92 5.70 5.51
CA GLY A 185 -22.59 7.11 5.45
C GLY A 185 -23.18 7.80 4.22
N ARG A 186 -23.21 9.15 4.26
CA ARG A 186 -23.67 9.97 3.13
C ARG A 186 -22.50 10.15 2.17
N VAL A 187 -22.74 9.77 0.92
CA VAL A 187 -21.76 9.92 -0.16
C VAL A 187 -21.69 11.39 -0.56
N ALA A 188 -20.49 11.97 -0.46
CA ALA A 188 -20.22 13.33 -0.92
C ALA A 188 -19.80 13.34 -2.40
N ARG A 189 -18.95 12.38 -2.81
CA ARG A 189 -18.46 12.25 -4.19
C ARG A 189 -18.13 10.79 -4.48
N VAL A 190 -18.34 10.37 -5.71
CA VAL A 190 -17.78 9.13 -6.28
C VAL A 190 -16.88 9.54 -7.44
N HIS A 191 -15.60 9.14 -7.37
CA HIS A 191 -14.64 9.36 -8.45
C HIS A 191 -14.88 8.37 -9.59
N ALA A 192 -14.44 8.69 -10.81
CA ALA A 192 -14.57 7.80 -11.97
C ALA A 192 -13.98 6.40 -11.74
N ASN A 193 -12.93 6.29 -10.94
CA ASN A 193 -12.35 5.00 -10.54
C ASN A 193 -13.10 4.27 -9.41
N GLY A 194 -14.26 4.78 -8.99
CA GLY A 194 -15.12 4.18 -7.96
C GLY A 194 -14.72 4.48 -6.51
N LEU A 195 -13.71 5.32 -6.29
CA LEU A 195 -13.34 5.77 -4.96
C LEU A 195 -14.42 6.70 -4.41
N ILE A 196 -14.84 6.48 -3.15
CA ILE A 196 -15.97 7.19 -2.55
C ILE A 196 -15.46 8.13 -1.45
N ASN A 197 -15.85 9.39 -1.53
CA ASN A 197 -15.71 10.35 -0.44
C ASN A 197 -17.04 10.47 0.32
N TYR A 198 -16.96 10.52 1.64
CA TYR A 198 -18.12 10.64 2.53
C TYR A 198 -18.16 12.01 3.19
N GLU A 199 -19.37 12.52 3.44
CA GLU A 199 -19.56 13.76 4.21
C GLU A 199 -18.98 13.62 5.62
N GLY A 200 -18.29 14.66 6.08
CA GLY A 200 -17.66 14.67 7.42
C GLY A 200 -16.34 13.92 7.54
N HIS A 201 -15.83 13.37 6.44
CA HIS A 201 -14.51 12.74 6.37
C HIS A 201 -13.56 13.57 5.52
N GLU A 202 -12.24 13.43 5.76
CA GLU A 202 -11.23 14.04 4.91
C GLU A 202 -11.41 13.55 3.46
N ALA A 203 -11.47 14.49 2.53
CA ALA A 203 -11.64 14.18 1.13
C ALA A 203 -10.37 13.54 0.56
N THR A 204 -10.56 12.48 -0.21
CA THR A 204 -9.50 11.83 -0.98
C THR A 204 -9.60 12.25 -2.44
N ARG A 205 -8.50 12.47 -3.10
CA ARG A 205 -8.42 12.65 -4.55
C ARG A 205 -8.65 11.29 -5.25
N ALA A 206 -8.84 11.31 -6.58
CA ALA A 206 -9.01 10.09 -7.37
C ALA A 206 -7.83 9.10 -7.27
N ASP A 207 -6.61 9.61 -7.03
CA ASP A 207 -5.40 8.80 -6.80
C ASP A 207 -5.30 8.22 -5.37
N GLY A 208 -6.28 8.52 -4.50
CA GLY A 208 -6.31 8.07 -3.12
C GLY A 208 -5.54 8.97 -2.13
N PHE A 209 -4.92 10.05 -2.60
CA PHE A 209 -4.20 10.96 -1.73
C PHE A 209 -5.15 11.85 -0.92
N THR A 210 -4.82 12.05 0.35
CA THR A 210 -5.39 13.09 1.19
C THR A 210 -4.36 14.21 1.39
N GLU A 211 -4.80 15.34 1.96
CA GLU A 211 -3.88 16.45 2.26
C GLU A 211 -2.72 16.00 3.17
N GLY A 212 -3.01 15.19 4.18
CA GLY A 212 -1.99 14.63 5.07
C GLY A 212 -0.96 13.73 4.37
N MET A 213 -1.27 13.18 3.21
CA MET A 213 -0.37 12.31 2.43
C MET A 213 0.56 13.09 1.48
N ARG A 214 0.27 14.36 1.19
CA ARG A 214 1.11 15.20 0.31
C ARG A 214 2.54 15.29 0.81
N ALA A 215 2.72 15.49 2.10
CA ALA A 215 4.05 15.57 2.70
C ALA A 215 4.85 14.26 2.53
N ILE A 216 4.18 13.09 2.70
CA ILE A 216 4.81 11.79 2.47
C ILE A 216 5.27 11.64 1.02
N ALA A 217 4.43 12.07 0.06
CA ALA A 217 4.76 12.00 -1.36
C ALA A 217 5.94 12.90 -1.72
N ALA A 218 5.97 14.12 -1.17
CA ALA A 218 7.05 15.08 -1.39
C ALA A 218 8.39 14.54 -0.85
N GLU A 219 8.41 14.02 0.39
CA GLU A 219 9.61 13.41 0.96
C GLU A 219 10.08 12.16 0.19
N ASP A 220 9.15 11.37 -0.32
CA ASP A 220 9.53 10.19 -1.11
C ASP A 220 10.12 10.60 -2.47
N ARG A 221 9.60 11.65 -3.08
CA ARG A 221 10.15 12.25 -4.32
C ARG A 221 11.58 12.73 -4.09
N GLN A 222 11.82 13.50 -3.02
CA GLN A 222 13.16 13.94 -2.63
C GLN A 222 14.11 12.75 -2.45
N ARG A 223 13.74 11.76 -1.66
CA ARG A 223 14.58 10.58 -1.42
C ARG A 223 14.91 9.78 -2.69
N ARG A 224 14.02 9.77 -3.67
CA ARG A 224 14.30 9.14 -4.97
C ARG A 224 15.33 9.96 -5.76
N ALA A 225 15.15 11.28 -5.82
CA ALA A 225 16.07 12.17 -6.51
C ALA A 225 17.47 12.10 -5.89
N GLU A 226 17.60 12.14 -4.56
CA GLU A 226 18.88 11.96 -3.85
C GLU A 226 19.59 10.65 -4.21
N ARG A 227 18.84 9.53 -4.30
CA ARG A 227 19.44 8.24 -4.71
C ARG A 227 19.90 8.26 -6.16
N ARG A 228 19.19 8.96 -7.05
CA ARG A 228 19.59 9.11 -8.46
C ARG A 228 20.86 9.93 -8.59
N VAL A 229 20.96 11.05 -7.85
CA VAL A 229 22.18 11.85 -7.78
C VAL A 229 23.36 10.99 -7.31
N ALA A 230 23.22 10.32 -6.15
CA ALA A 230 24.28 9.47 -5.61
C ALA A 230 24.67 8.30 -6.55
N ALA A 231 23.73 7.77 -7.33
CA ALA A 231 24.02 6.75 -8.32
C ALA A 231 24.79 7.33 -9.54
N ALA A 232 24.39 8.52 -9.98
CA ALA A 232 25.04 9.22 -11.09
C ALA A 232 26.46 9.68 -10.72
N GLU A 233 26.69 10.19 -9.51
CA GLU A 233 28.02 10.53 -8.97
C GLU A 233 28.95 9.32 -9.02
N ARG A 234 28.50 8.16 -8.52
CA ARG A 234 29.29 6.91 -8.60
C ARG A 234 29.57 6.48 -10.05
N ALA A 235 28.67 6.77 -10.97
CA ALA A 235 28.89 6.49 -12.39
C ALA A 235 29.92 7.43 -13.00
N VAL A 236 29.96 8.70 -12.61
CA VAL A 236 31.01 9.67 -13.00
C VAL A 236 32.37 9.22 -12.45
N GLU A 237 32.45 8.83 -11.16
CA GLU A 237 33.67 8.30 -10.56
C GLU A 237 34.23 7.07 -11.30
N ARG A 238 33.34 6.23 -11.85
CA ARG A 238 33.74 5.06 -12.66
C ARG A 238 34.03 5.40 -14.12
N GLY A 239 33.88 6.66 -14.52
CA GLY A 239 34.12 7.06 -15.90
C GLY A 239 33.14 6.50 -16.92
N GLU A 240 31.90 6.22 -16.51
CA GLU A 240 30.88 5.64 -17.38
C GLU A 240 30.43 6.62 -18.47
N PRO A 241 30.24 6.19 -19.72
CA PRO A 241 29.78 7.06 -20.80
C PRO A 241 28.43 7.73 -20.45
N GLY A 242 28.34 9.06 -20.64
CA GLY A 242 27.13 9.85 -20.39
C GLY A 242 26.77 10.02 -18.92
N ALA A 243 27.67 9.69 -17.97
CA ALA A 243 27.42 9.83 -16.55
C ALA A 243 27.23 11.27 -16.11
N GLU A 244 27.99 12.21 -16.67
CA GLU A 244 27.86 13.65 -16.36
C GLU A 244 26.46 14.19 -16.73
N ARG A 245 25.92 13.81 -17.88
CA ARG A 245 24.56 14.18 -18.27
C ARG A 245 23.53 13.60 -17.30
N ARG A 246 23.67 12.32 -16.90
CA ARG A 246 22.78 11.69 -15.91
C ARG A 246 22.87 12.39 -14.56
N LEU A 247 24.03 12.87 -14.18
CA LEU A 247 24.22 13.63 -12.94
C LEU A 247 23.52 14.99 -13.01
N GLN A 248 23.63 15.69 -14.13
CA GLN A 248 22.91 16.94 -14.34
C GLN A 248 21.38 16.73 -14.29
N GLU A 249 20.85 15.75 -15.04
CA GLU A 249 19.42 15.42 -15.05
C GLU A 249 18.92 15.04 -13.64
N ALA A 250 19.69 14.28 -12.88
CA ALA A 250 19.34 13.90 -11.51
C ALA A 250 19.40 15.09 -10.53
N GLY A 251 20.31 16.03 -10.75
CA GLY A 251 20.42 17.29 -9.99
C GLY A 251 19.19 18.18 -10.20
N GLU A 252 18.76 18.34 -11.43
CA GLU A 252 17.54 19.10 -11.79
C GLU A 252 16.29 18.48 -11.16
N GLU A 253 16.18 17.14 -11.17
CA GLU A 253 15.07 16.44 -10.47
C GLU A 253 15.10 16.65 -8.96
N LEU A 254 16.30 16.69 -8.35
CA LEU A 254 16.41 16.93 -6.91
C LEU A 254 16.01 18.37 -6.57
N GLU A 255 16.41 19.34 -7.37
CA GLU A 255 16.01 20.74 -7.20
C GLU A 255 14.50 20.89 -7.25
N LEU A 256 13.84 20.33 -8.28
CA LEU A 256 12.37 20.32 -8.39
C LEU A 256 11.68 19.61 -7.21
N ALA A 257 12.29 18.54 -6.69
CA ALA A 257 11.74 17.83 -5.55
C ALA A 257 11.85 18.63 -4.24
N LEU A 258 12.91 19.40 -4.09
CA LEU A 258 13.13 20.31 -2.95
C LEU A 258 12.19 21.51 -3.01
N ASP A 259 12.02 22.11 -4.18
CA ASP A 259 11.08 23.22 -4.39
C ASP A 259 9.65 22.80 -4.04
N ALA A 260 9.20 21.62 -4.49
CA ALA A 260 7.89 21.07 -4.16
C ALA A 260 7.68 20.84 -2.66
N LEU A 261 8.74 20.60 -1.89
CA LEU A 261 8.68 20.53 -0.42
C LEU A 261 8.51 21.91 0.22
N LEU A 262 9.15 22.94 -0.33
CA LEU A 262 9.11 24.29 0.19
C LEU A 262 7.76 24.98 -0.10
N ASP A 263 7.18 24.71 -1.27
CA ASP A 263 5.90 25.27 -1.70
C ASP A 263 4.67 24.57 -1.04
N GLY A 264 4.91 23.68 -0.07
CA GLY A 264 3.85 22.94 0.60
C GLY A 264 3.16 21.90 -0.29
N GLY A 265 3.84 21.53 -1.40
CA GLY A 265 3.37 20.44 -2.28
C GLY A 265 2.26 20.85 -3.26
N ASP A 266 2.16 22.13 -3.61
CA ASP A 266 1.31 22.56 -4.73
C ASP A 266 2.03 22.20 -6.05
N ASP A 267 2.00 20.92 -6.40
CA ASP A 267 2.36 20.51 -7.75
C ASP A 267 1.18 20.81 -8.67
N GLY A 268 1.41 21.77 -9.56
CA GLY A 268 0.50 22.16 -10.61
C GLY A 268 -0.19 20.96 -11.24
N GLY A 269 -1.49 20.97 -11.11
CA GLY A 269 -2.50 20.22 -11.79
C GLY A 269 -2.07 18.95 -12.55
N TRP A 270 -2.49 17.85 -12.06
CA TRP A 270 -3.03 16.84 -12.96
C TRP A 270 -4.36 17.43 -13.42
N ASP A 271 -4.31 18.08 -14.60
CA ASP A 271 -5.44 18.81 -15.16
C ASP A 271 -6.67 17.90 -15.22
N GLU A 272 -7.74 18.33 -14.57
CA GLU A 272 -9.08 17.74 -14.74
C GLU A 272 -9.58 17.87 -16.20
N GLU A 273 -8.83 18.56 -17.07
CA GLU A 273 -9.17 18.79 -18.48
C GLU A 273 -9.03 17.54 -19.38
N GLY A 274 -8.38 16.47 -18.91
CA GLY A 274 -8.28 15.21 -19.68
C GLY A 274 -9.52 14.33 -19.64
N GLU A 275 -10.41 14.50 -18.67
CA GLU A 275 -11.62 13.67 -18.54
C GLU A 275 -12.84 14.23 -19.31
N ALA A 276 -12.87 15.52 -19.60
CA ALA A 276 -14.00 16.14 -20.31
C ALA A 276 -13.97 15.92 -21.83
N ALA A 277 -12.82 15.54 -22.40
CA ALA A 277 -12.70 15.34 -23.84
C ALA A 277 -13.12 13.93 -24.32
N GLU A 278 -13.20 12.94 -23.41
CA GLU A 278 -13.64 11.59 -23.78
C GLU A 278 -15.18 11.42 -23.69
N GLU A 279 -15.89 12.25 -22.95
CA GLU A 279 -17.36 12.19 -22.86
C GLU A 279 -18.08 12.81 -24.07
N GLU A 280 -17.44 13.72 -24.83
CA GLU A 280 -18.06 14.32 -26.02
C GLU A 280 -17.95 13.45 -27.29
N GLU A 281 -17.04 12.46 -27.35
CA GLU A 281 -16.94 11.54 -28.50
C GLU A 281 -17.90 10.33 -28.44
N GLU A 282 -18.49 10.01 -27.28
CA GLU A 282 -19.48 8.92 -27.17
C GLU A 282 -20.93 9.35 -27.42
N GLU A 283 -21.24 10.65 -27.46
CA GLU A 283 -22.60 11.14 -27.79
C GLU A 283 -22.85 11.35 -29.31
N GLU A 284 -21.81 11.28 -30.17
CA GLU A 284 -21.97 11.44 -31.64
C GLU A 284 -21.83 10.13 -32.45
N ALA A 285 -21.75 8.96 -31.80
CA ALA A 285 -21.72 7.66 -32.44
C ALA A 285 -22.92 6.79 -32.02
#